data_01fd53318fd87c6c43410814ed4b8432
#
_entry.id   01fd53318fd87c6c43410814ed4b8432
#
_cell.length_a   1.000
_cell.length_b   1.000
_cell.length_c   1.000
_cell.angle_alpha   90.00
_cell.angle_beta   90.00
_cell.angle_gamma   90.00
#
_symmetry.space_group_name_H-M   'P 1'
#
loop_
_entity.id
_entity.type
_entity.pdbx_description
1 polymer ?
#
loop_
_entity_poly.entity_id
_entity_poly.type
_entity_poly.pdbx_seq_one_letter_code
_entity_poly.pdbx_strand_id
1 'polypeptide(L)'
;MPWRAERRQMYDRVVDVPRLVSFHDLTVDEPPHPAVARLRRRLNDIYAGELGEPFTTVGLCCYRDGSDSVAWHGDTIGRSSSEDTMVAIVSLGATRTFALRPRGGGRSLRLPQAHGDLLVMGGSCQRTWEHAVPKTSAPTGPRVSMQFRPRDVR
;
A
#
# COMPACT_ATOMS: atom_id res chain seq x y z
N MET A 1 13.76 -12.72 1.37
CA MET A 1 12.55 -11.95 1.71
C MET A 1 11.37 -12.90 1.84
N PRO A 2 10.77 -13.07 3.03
CA PRO A 2 9.68 -14.01 3.21
C PRO A 2 8.35 -13.42 2.73
N TRP A 3 7.88 -13.87 1.59
CA TRP A 3 6.51 -13.62 1.16
C TRP A 3 5.54 -14.49 1.94
N ARG A 4 4.43 -13.92 2.40
CA ARG A 4 3.37 -14.61 3.14
C ARG A 4 2.04 -14.45 2.41
N ALA A 5 1.26 -15.53 2.36
CA ALA A 5 -0.15 -15.46 2.04
C ALA A 5 -0.89 -14.88 3.26
N GLU A 6 -1.75 -13.91 3.03
CA GLU A 6 -2.57 -13.30 4.08
C GLU A 6 -3.93 -13.97 4.09
N ARG A 7 -4.44 -14.27 5.29
CA ARG A 7 -5.81 -14.74 5.51
C ARG A 7 -6.56 -13.71 6.34
N ARG A 8 -7.77 -13.40 5.95
CA ARG A 8 -8.65 -12.51 6.69
C ARG A 8 -9.99 -13.18 6.95
N GLN A 9 -10.53 -12.94 8.14
CA GLN A 9 -11.90 -13.31 8.41
C GLN A 9 -12.82 -12.30 7.74
N MET A 10 -13.69 -12.81 6.86
CA MET A 10 -14.74 -12.03 6.22
C MET A 10 -16.07 -12.72 6.54
N TYR A 11 -16.87 -12.04 7.36
CA TYR A 11 -18.12 -12.61 7.93
C TYR A 11 -17.83 -13.87 8.74
N ASP A 12 -18.37 -15.01 8.33
CA ASP A 12 -18.23 -16.32 8.96
C ASP A 12 -17.12 -17.21 8.37
N ARG A 13 -16.35 -16.68 7.41
CA ARG A 13 -15.32 -17.44 6.68
C ARG A 13 -13.96 -16.79 6.76
N VAL A 14 -12.93 -17.63 6.87
CA VAL A 14 -11.55 -17.23 6.62
C VAL A 14 -11.26 -17.36 5.14
N VAL A 15 -10.92 -16.25 4.49
CA VAL A 15 -10.59 -16.23 3.05
C VAL A 15 -9.14 -15.85 2.84
N ASP A 16 -8.52 -16.46 1.85
CA ASP A 16 -7.19 -16.06 1.40
C ASP A 16 -7.29 -14.69 0.71
N VAL A 17 -6.49 -13.73 1.13
CA VAL A 17 -6.34 -12.47 0.42
C VAL A 17 -5.49 -12.75 -0.82
N PRO A 18 -6.01 -12.51 -2.03
CA PRO A 18 -5.31 -12.88 -3.24
C PRO A 18 -4.17 -11.91 -3.57
N ARG A 19 -3.11 -12.00 -2.83
CA ARG A 19 -1.79 -11.36 -3.00
C ARG A 19 -0.82 -11.93 -1.99
N LEU A 20 0.47 -11.75 -2.21
CA LEU A 20 1.49 -12.05 -1.22
C LEU A 20 1.93 -10.77 -0.52
N VAL A 21 2.22 -10.83 0.76
CA VAL A 21 2.65 -9.66 1.55
C VAL A 21 3.96 -9.93 2.29
N SER A 22 4.71 -8.86 2.55
CA SER A 22 5.85 -8.85 3.44
C SER A 22 5.89 -7.49 4.14
N PHE A 23 6.20 -7.46 5.42
CA PHE A 23 6.22 -6.24 6.23
C PHE A 23 7.56 -6.12 6.95
N HIS A 24 8.11 -4.91 6.97
CA HIS A 24 9.40 -4.61 7.60
C HIS A 24 9.32 -3.30 8.38
N ASP A 25 9.79 -3.33 9.60
CA ASP A 25 10.07 -2.12 10.38
C ASP A 25 11.53 -1.72 10.10
N LEU A 26 11.71 -0.69 9.30
CA LEU A 26 13.02 -0.23 8.85
C LEU A 26 13.83 0.53 9.93
N THR A 27 13.32 0.59 11.16
CA THR A 27 14.06 1.10 12.31
C THR A 27 14.82 0.02 13.06
N VAL A 28 14.40 -1.24 12.90
CA VAL A 28 14.97 -2.41 13.59
C VAL A 28 15.36 -3.53 12.64
N ASP A 29 14.68 -3.66 11.51
CA ASP A 29 14.93 -4.70 10.52
C ASP A 29 15.95 -4.25 9.45
N GLU A 30 16.75 -5.17 8.97
CA GLU A 30 17.50 -4.96 7.72
C GLU A 30 16.51 -4.77 6.56
N PRO A 31 16.71 -3.75 5.71
CA PRO A 31 15.89 -3.57 4.53
C PRO A 31 15.93 -4.80 3.63
N PRO A 32 14.79 -5.27 3.11
CA PRO A 32 14.74 -6.47 2.27
C PRO A 32 15.53 -6.34 0.96
N HIS A 33 15.86 -5.12 0.57
CA HIS A 33 16.71 -4.79 -0.57
C HIS A 33 17.28 -3.37 -0.40
N PRO A 34 18.53 -3.09 -0.82
CA PRO A 34 19.13 -1.76 -0.70
C PRO A 34 18.34 -0.62 -1.34
N ALA A 35 17.56 -0.91 -2.39
CA ALA A 35 16.69 0.07 -3.04
C ALA A 35 15.58 0.57 -2.09
N VAL A 36 15.08 -0.27 -1.19
CA VAL A 36 14.06 0.12 -0.19
C VAL A 36 14.62 1.18 0.74
N ALA A 37 15.85 0.99 1.23
CA ALA A 37 16.51 1.98 2.07
C ALA A 37 16.75 3.32 1.33
N ARG A 38 17.14 3.25 0.06
CA ARG A 38 17.33 4.47 -0.77
C ARG A 38 16.01 5.21 -0.99
N LEU A 39 14.95 4.49 -1.33
CA LEU A 39 13.61 5.07 -1.50
C LEU A 39 13.11 5.71 -0.21
N ARG A 40 13.23 5.02 0.93
CA ARG A 40 12.86 5.58 2.23
C ARG A 40 13.57 6.90 2.51
N ARG A 41 14.89 6.96 2.31
CA ARG A 41 15.64 8.22 2.49
C ARG A 41 15.11 9.33 1.61
N ARG A 42 14.92 9.07 0.31
CA ARG A 42 14.39 10.07 -0.63
C ARG A 42 12.97 10.53 -0.27
N LEU A 43 12.10 9.61 0.12
CA LEU A 43 10.75 9.96 0.55
C LEU A 43 10.75 10.80 1.83
N ASN A 44 11.63 10.50 2.78
CA ASN A 44 11.80 11.30 3.99
C ASN A 44 12.37 12.69 3.69
N ASP A 45 13.36 12.80 2.80
CA ASP A 45 13.90 14.08 2.37
C ASP A 45 12.82 15.00 1.77
N ILE A 46 11.84 14.43 1.05
CA ILE A 46 10.79 15.19 0.38
C ILE A 46 9.60 15.46 1.29
N TYR A 47 9.14 14.47 2.07
CA TYR A 47 7.82 14.50 2.71
C TYR A 47 7.84 14.58 4.24
N ALA A 48 8.97 14.33 4.92
CA ALA A 48 8.99 14.33 6.38
C ALA A 48 8.64 15.70 6.97
N GLY A 49 8.95 16.78 6.28
CA GLY A 49 8.59 18.13 6.69
C GLY A 49 7.07 18.37 6.68
N GLU A 50 6.37 17.89 5.65
CA GLU A 50 4.91 17.97 5.55
C GLU A 50 4.22 16.98 6.49
N LEU A 51 4.72 15.75 6.54
CA LEU A 51 4.20 14.70 7.42
C LEU A 51 4.46 14.99 8.91
N GLY A 52 5.54 15.70 9.24
CA GLY A 52 5.98 15.99 10.61
C GLY A 52 6.74 14.85 11.29
N GLU A 53 6.95 13.73 10.57
CA GLU A 53 7.66 12.54 11.05
C GLU A 53 8.19 11.72 9.87
N PRO A 54 9.16 10.82 10.08
CA PRO A 54 9.68 10.00 8.98
C PRO A 54 8.78 8.80 8.68
N PHE A 55 8.87 8.29 7.46
CA PHE A 55 8.47 6.93 7.13
C PHE A 55 9.41 5.95 7.82
N THR A 56 8.86 5.01 8.56
CA THR A 56 9.62 4.04 9.36
C THR A 56 9.39 2.61 8.95
N THR A 57 8.28 2.31 8.29
CA THR A 57 7.91 0.96 7.89
C THR A 57 7.69 0.85 6.38
N VAL A 58 7.80 -0.36 5.86
CA VAL A 58 7.41 -0.68 4.49
C VAL A 58 6.61 -1.98 4.45
N GLY A 59 5.43 -1.90 3.84
CA GLY A 59 4.67 -3.06 3.41
C GLY A 59 4.94 -3.34 1.94
N LEU A 60 5.20 -4.59 1.61
CA LEU A 60 5.36 -5.04 0.23
C LEU A 60 4.17 -5.92 -0.13
N CYS A 61 3.51 -5.63 -1.23
CA CYS A 61 2.43 -6.45 -1.78
C CYS A 61 2.82 -6.92 -3.17
N CYS A 62 2.83 -8.24 -3.37
CA CYS A 62 3.06 -8.85 -4.67
C CYS A 62 1.73 -9.35 -5.24
N TYR A 63 1.37 -8.78 -6.38
CA TYR A 63 0.26 -9.22 -7.23
C TYR A 63 0.88 -10.01 -8.37
N ARG A 64 0.69 -11.34 -8.35
CA ARG A 64 1.35 -12.28 -9.27
C ARG A 64 0.83 -12.15 -10.70
N ASP A 65 -0.46 -11.91 -10.80
CA ASP A 65 -1.19 -11.75 -12.07
C ASP A 65 -2.49 -10.95 -11.87
N GLY A 66 -3.38 -10.95 -12.87
CA GLY A 66 -4.65 -10.21 -12.82
C GLY A 66 -5.67 -10.75 -11.82
N SER A 67 -5.54 -11.98 -11.35
CA SER A 67 -6.42 -12.57 -10.34
C SER A 67 -6.13 -12.08 -8.93
N ASP A 68 -4.90 -11.66 -8.67
CA ASP A 68 -4.53 -11.05 -7.41
C ASP A 68 -5.10 -9.63 -7.29
N SER A 69 -5.56 -9.30 -6.09
CA SER A 69 -6.31 -8.06 -5.82
C SER A 69 -6.25 -7.68 -4.35
N VAL A 70 -6.71 -6.48 -4.04
CA VAL A 70 -7.12 -6.10 -2.69
C VAL A 70 -8.44 -5.35 -2.77
N ALA A 71 -9.38 -5.73 -1.89
CA ALA A 71 -10.69 -5.11 -1.79
C ALA A 71 -10.61 -3.68 -1.25
N TRP A 72 -11.70 -2.94 -1.37
CA TRP A 72 -11.83 -1.60 -0.82
C TRP A 72 -11.51 -1.54 0.68
N HIS A 73 -10.58 -0.71 1.07
CA HIS A 73 -10.16 -0.48 2.45
C HIS A 73 -9.44 0.86 2.59
N GLY A 74 -9.28 1.32 3.84
CA GLY A 74 -8.33 2.35 4.22
C GLY A 74 -7.32 1.75 5.19
N ASP A 75 -6.15 2.32 5.31
CA ASP A 75 -5.16 1.96 6.31
C ASP A 75 -5.57 2.59 7.65
N THR A 76 -6.55 1.98 8.31
CA THR A 76 -7.19 2.52 9.52
C THR A 76 -6.81 1.75 10.80
N ILE A 77 -5.75 0.96 10.75
CA ILE A 77 -5.19 0.25 11.91
C ILE A 77 -4.09 1.13 12.52
N GLY A 78 -4.13 1.29 13.84
CA GLY A 78 -3.22 2.15 14.56
C GLY A 78 -3.59 3.63 14.48
N ARG A 79 -2.61 4.50 14.42
CA ARG A 79 -2.79 5.96 14.50
C ARG A 79 -3.65 6.53 13.37
N SER A 80 -3.59 5.97 12.20
CA SER A 80 -4.40 6.42 11.06
C SER A 80 -5.90 6.22 11.20
N SER A 81 -6.35 5.53 12.27
CA SER A 81 -7.77 5.47 12.62
C SER A 81 -8.34 6.80 13.11
N SER A 82 -7.50 7.67 13.67
CA SER A 82 -7.91 8.96 14.27
C SER A 82 -7.06 10.16 13.88
N GLU A 83 -5.86 9.94 13.35
CA GLU A 83 -4.91 10.99 13.00
C GLU A 83 -4.73 11.11 11.49
N ASP A 84 -4.37 12.31 11.04
CA ASP A 84 -3.88 12.51 9.67
C ASP A 84 -2.53 11.82 9.52
N THR A 85 -2.31 11.23 8.35
CA THR A 85 -1.09 10.49 8.06
C THR A 85 -0.73 10.59 6.58
N MET A 86 0.33 9.91 6.20
CA MET A 86 0.75 9.82 4.81
C MET A 86 1.19 8.40 4.50
N VAL A 87 0.74 7.89 3.37
CA VAL A 87 1.18 6.61 2.81
C VAL A 87 1.74 6.89 1.42
N ALA A 88 3.00 6.52 1.20
CA ALA A 88 3.67 6.65 -0.08
C ALA A 88 3.82 5.27 -0.72
N ILE A 89 3.31 5.10 -1.94
CA ILE A 89 3.32 3.84 -2.67
C ILE A 89 4.19 3.97 -3.91
N VAL A 90 5.22 3.14 -4.01
CA VAL A 90 6.04 2.98 -5.20
C VAL A 90 5.68 1.67 -5.90
N SER A 91 5.40 1.73 -7.19
CA SER A 91 4.98 0.58 -8.00
C SER A 91 6.12 0.05 -8.87
N LEU A 92 6.29 -1.27 -8.90
CA LEU A 92 7.26 -1.95 -9.75
C LEU A 92 6.58 -3.08 -10.54
N GLY A 93 7.01 -3.28 -11.77
CA GLY A 93 6.51 -4.36 -12.63
C GLY A 93 5.31 -3.96 -13.48
N ALA A 94 4.33 -4.84 -13.63
CA ALA A 94 3.19 -4.61 -14.52
C ALA A 94 2.28 -3.48 -14.03
N THR A 95 1.70 -2.74 -14.95
CA THR A 95 0.72 -1.69 -14.64
C THR A 95 -0.56 -2.31 -14.10
N ARG A 96 -1.05 -1.79 -12.98
CA ARG A 96 -2.35 -2.16 -12.40
C ARG A 96 -3.14 -0.90 -12.06
N THR A 97 -4.44 -1.00 -12.15
CA THR A 97 -5.33 0.06 -11.67
C THR A 97 -5.28 0.16 -10.15
N PHE A 98 -5.06 1.37 -9.64
CA PHE A 98 -5.30 1.75 -8.26
C PHE A 98 -6.60 2.56 -8.22
N ALA A 99 -7.58 2.07 -7.51
CA ALA A 99 -8.90 2.70 -7.44
C ALA A 99 -9.08 3.40 -6.10
N LEU A 100 -9.67 4.60 -6.12
CA LEU A 100 -9.99 5.42 -4.94
C LEU A 100 -11.46 5.81 -4.98
N ARG A 101 -12.12 5.80 -3.84
CA ARG A 101 -13.48 6.32 -3.70
C ARG A 101 -13.68 6.96 -2.32
N PRO A 102 -14.60 7.92 -2.19
CA PRO A 102 -15.02 8.41 -0.87
C PRO A 102 -15.57 7.26 -0.02
N ARG A 103 -15.25 7.24 1.27
CA ARG A 103 -15.86 6.32 2.22
C ARG A 103 -17.36 6.59 2.30
N GLY A 104 -18.15 5.54 2.30
CA GLY A 104 -19.62 5.65 2.23
C GLY A 104 -20.19 5.67 0.83
N GLY A 105 -19.35 5.60 -0.20
CA GLY A 105 -19.76 5.50 -1.60
C GLY A 105 -19.57 6.79 -2.39
N GLY A 106 -19.80 6.70 -3.69
CA GLY A 106 -19.60 7.79 -4.62
C GLY A 106 -18.77 7.36 -5.84
N ARG A 107 -18.45 8.31 -6.70
CA ARG A 107 -17.67 8.05 -7.92
C ARG A 107 -16.25 7.64 -7.56
N SER A 108 -15.81 6.53 -8.12
CA SER A 108 -14.42 6.09 -7.99
C SER A 108 -13.51 6.75 -9.01
N LEU A 109 -12.30 7.10 -8.55
CA LEU A 109 -11.17 7.45 -9.39
C LEU A 109 -10.39 6.17 -9.72
N ARG A 110 -9.92 6.05 -10.94
CA ARG A 110 -9.12 4.91 -11.39
C ARG A 110 -7.80 5.42 -11.96
N LEU A 111 -6.71 5.14 -11.27
CA LEU A 111 -5.38 5.63 -11.60
C LEU A 111 -4.51 4.44 -12.03
N PRO A 112 -4.01 4.41 -13.28
CA PRO A 112 -3.03 3.42 -13.66
C PRO A 112 -1.74 3.65 -12.86
N GLN A 113 -1.20 2.59 -12.28
CA GLN A 113 0.08 2.61 -11.58
C GLN A 113 1.08 1.76 -12.36
N ALA A 114 1.95 2.43 -13.08
CA ALA A 114 2.99 1.81 -13.90
C ALA A 114 4.29 1.61 -13.10
N HIS A 115 5.25 0.94 -13.73
CA HIS A 115 6.59 0.75 -13.16
C HIS A 115 7.26 2.08 -12.87
N GLY A 116 7.67 2.29 -11.63
CA GLY A 116 8.36 3.51 -11.18
C GLY A 116 7.42 4.62 -10.70
N ASP A 117 6.10 4.47 -10.82
CA ASP A 117 5.16 5.48 -10.36
C ASP A 117 5.15 5.58 -8.83
N LEU A 118 5.02 6.83 -8.36
CA LEU A 118 4.81 7.17 -6.96
C LEU A 118 3.40 7.73 -6.79
N LEU A 119 2.66 7.14 -5.85
CA LEU A 119 1.37 7.65 -5.38
C LEU A 119 1.47 7.99 -3.90
N VAL A 120 1.05 9.19 -3.52
CA VAL A 120 1.05 9.63 -2.11
C VAL A 120 -0.37 9.98 -1.69
N MET A 121 -0.80 9.38 -0.59
CA MET A 121 -2.07 9.65 0.06
C MET A 121 -1.79 10.30 1.41
N GLY A 122 -2.11 11.60 1.53
CA GLY A 122 -1.85 12.40 2.72
C GLY A 122 -3.10 12.87 3.45
N GLY A 123 -2.91 13.51 4.59
CA GLY A 123 -3.99 14.08 5.40
C GLY A 123 -4.97 13.04 5.91
N SER A 124 -6.25 13.31 5.78
CA SER A 124 -7.35 12.44 6.24
C SER A 124 -7.67 11.29 5.26
N CYS A 125 -6.91 11.12 4.19
CA CYS A 125 -7.24 10.19 3.10
C CYS A 125 -7.59 8.78 3.59
N GLN A 126 -6.84 8.24 4.56
CA GLN A 126 -7.09 6.88 5.07
C GLN A 126 -8.43 6.76 5.82
N ARG A 127 -8.95 7.83 6.39
CA ARG A 127 -10.23 7.85 7.12
C ARG A 127 -11.41 8.20 6.23
N THR A 128 -11.20 9.04 5.23
CA THR A 128 -12.27 9.63 4.42
C THR A 128 -12.41 8.98 3.04
N TRP A 129 -11.39 8.23 2.61
CA TRP A 129 -11.36 7.50 1.35
C TRP A 129 -11.04 6.03 1.56
N GLU A 130 -11.44 5.22 0.61
CA GLU A 130 -11.05 3.82 0.47
C GLU A 130 -10.30 3.63 -0.84
N HIS A 131 -9.38 2.67 -0.85
CA HIS A 131 -8.65 2.30 -2.04
C HIS A 131 -8.68 0.79 -2.28
N ALA A 132 -8.45 0.39 -3.53
CA ALA A 132 -8.46 -0.99 -3.96
C ALA A 132 -7.52 -1.19 -5.14
N VAL A 133 -7.07 -2.43 -5.31
CA VAL A 133 -6.49 -2.91 -6.57
C VAL A 133 -7.43 -3.99 -7.10
N PRO A 134 -8.31 -3.67 -8.06
CA PRO A 134 -9.29 -4.61 -8.55
C PRO A 134 -8.65 -5.73 -9.37
N LYS A 135 -9.33 -6.88 -9.44
CA LYS A 135 -8.98 -7.94 -10.39
C LYS A 135 -9.09 -7.44 -11.83
N THR A 136 -8.34 -8.03 -12.71
CA THR A 136 -8.44 -7.79 -14.14
C THR A 136 -8.36 -9.11 -14.91
N SER A 137 -9.15 -9.23 -15.96
CA SER A 137 -9.08 -10.34 -16.92
C SER A 137 -8.05 -10.08 -18.03
N ALA A 138 -7.56 -8.85 -18.16
CA ALA A 138 -6.50 -8.52 -19.11
C ALA A 138 -5.21 -9.26 -18.73
N PRO A 139 -4.48 -9.84 -19.69
CA PRO A 139 -3.18 -10.44 -19.42
C PRO A 139 -2.26 -9.45 -18.75
N THR A 140 -1.71 -9.81 -17.59
CA THR A 140 -0.80 -8.94 -16.82
C THR A 140 0.22 -9.78 -16.08
N GLY A 141 1.44 -9.27 -16.04
CA GLY A 141 2.53 -9.87 -15.29
C GLY A 141 2.53 -9.47 -13.81
N PRO A 142 3.57 -9.87 -13.08
CA PRO A 142 3.68 -9.55 -11.66
C PRO A 142 3.91 -8.05 -11.41
N ARG A 143 3.32 -7.57 -10.33
CA ARG A 143 3.52 -6.22 -9.79
C ARG A 143 3.86 -6.30 -8.30
N VAL A 144 4.84 -5.52 -7.89
CA VAL A 144 5.12 -5.27 -6.48
C VAL A 144 4.78 -3.82 -6.16
N SER A 145 4.01 -3.58 -5.10
CA SER A 145 3.84 -2.26 -4.52
C SER A 145 4.57 -2.18 -3.19
N MET A 146 5.32 -1.10 -2.99
CA MET A 146 6.02 -0.78 -1.74
C MET A 146 5.28 0.37 -1.06
N GLN A 147 4.70 0.11 0.11
CA GLN A 147 3.92 1.09 0.86
C GLN A 147 4.71 1.56 2.06
N PHE A 148 5.24 2.76 1.99
CA PHE A 148 5.96 3.40 3.08
C PHE A 148 4.98 4.12 3.99
N ARG A 149 5.10 3.89 5.30
CA ARG A 149 4.24 4.45 6.34
C ARG A 149 5.05 4.96 7.53
N PRO A 150 4.55 5.97 8.26
CA PRO A 150 5.11 6.32 9.56
C PRO A 150 4.81 5.24 10.60
N ARG A 151 5.33 5.42 11.80
CA ARG A 151 5.15 4.49 12.90
C ARG A 151 3.66 4.29 13.25
N ASP A 152 3.28 3.04 13.54
CA ASP A 152 1.95 2.63 13.97
C ASP A 152 0.80 2.98 12.98
N VAL A 153 1.12 3.05 11.68
CA VAL A 153 0.15 3.20 10.59
C VAL A 153 0.12 1.91 9.76
N ARG A 154 -1.07 1.29 9.62
CA ARG A 154 -1.29 0.03 8.90
C ARG A 154 -2.63 0.00 8.19
#